data_d9e0195ed131fe9a4e87c785ada6f373
#
_entry.id   d9e0195ed131fe9a4e87c785ada6f373
#
_cell.length_a   1.000
_cell.length_b   1.000
_cell.length_c   1.000
_cell.angle_alpha   90.00
_cell.angle_beta   90.00
_cell.angle_gamma   90.00
#
_symmetry.space_group_name_H-M   'P 1'
#
loop_
_entity.id
_entity.type
_entity.pdbx_description
1 polymer ?
#
loop_
_entity_poly.entity_id
_entity_poly.type
_entity_poly.pdbx_seq_one_letter_code
_entity_poly.pdbx_strand_id
1 'polypeptide(L)'
;KQFEELPDVDIVPKGTILVVSPWNFPCAIPIGGIVAGLAGGNTVILKPATVAAPVAWLFAKAFWDAGVPKEALQVIITDREALKVLTTAPAVKHIILTGGTDTAQNIARSNPATPLSAETGGKNAIILTASGDRDHAIMNIVASAFGNAGQKCSACSLLLVERSVYEDKNFQDKLKDAATSMKVGSVWNPGNVVGPMITNKNDKLLKALELEKGESWLVPPRFLDKHKYVLAPTVKWGVRPGNYSFRTELFGPMLS
;
A
#
# COMPACT_ATOMS: atom_id res chain seq x y z
N LYS A 1 -22.62 12.84 15.06
CA LYS A 1 -22.50 13.85 16.15
C LYS A 1 -21.62 15.04 15.76
N GLN A 2 -20.40 14.87 15.18
CA GLN A 2 -19.53 16.01 14.83
C GLN A 2 -20.13 16.96 13.76
N PHE A 3 -21.04 16.48 12.93
CA PHE A 3 -21.68 17.28 11.86
C PHE A 3 -23.07 17.78 12.20
N GLU A 4 -23.71 17.21 13.22
CA GLU A 4 -25.03 17.64 13.72
C GLU A 4 -24.94 18.97 14.49
N GLU A 5 -23.74 19.41 14.87
CA GLU A 5 -23.48 20.62 15.66
C GLU A 5 -23.02 21.81 14.80
N LEU A 6 -22.94 21.66 13.47
CA LEU A 6 -22.59 22.76 12.59
C LEU A 6 -23.84 23.54 12.21
N PRO A 7 -24.00 24.79 12.69
CA PRO A 7 -25.15 25.61 12.31
C PRO A 7 -25.10 25.88 10.79
N ASP A 8 -26.24 25.85 10.14
CA ASP A 8 -26.43 26.17 8.71
C ASP A 8 -25.74 25.19 7.74
N VAL A 9 -25.49 23.94 8.15
CA VAL A 9 -24.92 22.88 7.29
C VAL A 9 -25.89 21.74 7.12
N ASP A 10 -26.33 21.51 5.90
CA ASP A 10 -27.11 20.34 5.51
C ASP A 10 -26.20 19.27 4.85
N ILE A 11 -26.22 18.07 5.39
CA ILE A 11 -25.51 16.92 4.78
C ILE A 11 -26.47 16.20 3.85
N VAL A 12 -26.14 16.22 2.55
CA VAL A 12 -26.96 15.59 1.51
C VAL A 12 -26.20 14.47 0.79
N PRO A 13 -26.88 13.37 0.40
CA PRO A 13 -26.24 12.32 -0.38
C PRO A 13 -25.85 12.84 -1.77
N LYS A 14 -24.69 12.37 -2.27
CA LYS A 14 -24.23 12.69 -3.63
C LYS A 14 -24.85 11.78 -4.69
N GLY A 15 -25.25 10.56 -4.31
CA GLY A 15 -25.77 9.53 -5.20
C GLY A 15 -24.91 8.26 -5.17
N THR A 16 -24.45 7.76 -6.31
CA THR A 16 -23.62 6.55 -6.36
C THR A 16 -22.15 6.87 -6.17
N ILE A 17 -21.54 6.22 -5.19
CA ILE A 17 -20.11 6.30 -4.88
C ILE A 17 -19.40 5.05 -5.42
N LEU A 18 -18.37 5.21 -6.21
CA LEU A 18 -17.52 4.11 -6.67
C LEU A 18 -16.29 4.01 -5.74
N VAL A 19 -16.16 2.89 -5.03
CA VAL A 19 -15.00 2.56 -4.19
C VAL A 19 -14.09 1.59 -4.95
N VAL A 20 -12.92 2.05 -5.35
CA VAL A 20 -11.89 1.24 -6.02
C VAL A 20 -10.80 0.91 -5.00
N SER A 21 -10.69 -0.37 -4.61
CA SER A 21 -9.84 -0.77 -3.50
C SER A 21 -8.70 -1.70 -3.90
N PRO A 22 -7.55 -1.63 -3.20
CA PRO A 22 -6.39 -2.44 -3.46
C PRO A 22 -6.51 -3.84 -2.83
N TRP A 23 -5.45 -4.64 -3.01
CA TRP A 23 -5.37 -6.01 -2.50
C TRP A 23 -4.60 -6.13 -1.18
N ASN A 24 -3.77 -5.15 -0.81
CA ASN A 24 -2.85 -5.26 0.33
C ASN A 24 -3.52 -5.12 1.71
N PHE A 25 -4.66 -4.43 1.77
CA PHE A 25 -5.56 -4.39 2.93
C PHE A 25 -7.01 -4.53 2.46
N PRO A 26 -7.42 -5.74 2.03
CA PRO A 26 -8.65 -5.95 1.26
C PRO A 26 -9.95 -5.74 2.06
N CYS A 27 -9.89 -5.65 3.37
CA CYS A 27 -11.02 -5.29 4.24
C CYS A 27 -10.88 -3.87 4.79
N ALA A 28 -9.73 -3.55 5.40
CA ALA A 28 -9.54 -2.30 6.14
C ALA A 28 -9.63 -1.05 5.25
N ILE A 29 -9.11 -1.12 4.02
CA ILE A 29 -9.14 0.05 3.12
C ILE A 29 -10.56 0.29 2.57
N PRO A 30 -11.25 -0.68 1.95
CA PRO A 30 -12.56 -0.41 1.38
C PRO A 30 -13.64 -0.08 2.42
N ILE A 31 -13.50 -0.56 3.67
CA ILE A 31 -14.51 -0.32 4.70
C ILE A 31 -14.76 1.17 4.94
N GLY A 32 -13.71 1.98 4.93
CA GLY A 32 -13.81 3.43 5.12
C GLY A 32 -14.71 4.08 4.08
N GLY A 33 -14.46 3.79 2.80
CA GLY A 33 -15.26 4.32 1.69
C GLY A 33 -16.69 3.78 1.66
N ILE A 34 -16.88 2.48 1.98
CA ILE A 34 -18.21 1.86 2.03
C ILE A 34 -19.04 2.45 3.15
N VAL A 35 -18.51 2.48 4.37
CA VAL A 35 -19.26 2.97 5.55
C VAL A 35 -19.55 4.46 5.41
N ALA A 36 -18.59 5.27 5.00
CA ALA A 36 -18.80 6.70 4.79
C ALA A 36 -19.85 6.97 3.69
N GLY A 37 -19.80 6.20 2.59
CA GLY A 37 -20.78 6.29 1.51
C GLY A 37 -22.20 5.97 1.98
N LEU A 38 -22.37 4.81 2.61
CA LEU A 38 -23.69 4.35 3.10
C LEU A 38 -24.23 5.25 4.22
N ALA A 39 -23.41 5.64 5.20
CA ALA A 39 -23.81 6.52 6.30
C ALA A 39 -24.21 7.92 5.80
N GLY A 40 -23.62 8.40 4.71
CA GLY A 40 -24.00 9.63 4.02
C GLY A 40 -25.24 9.51 3.13
N GLY A 41 -25.99 8.38 3.17
CA GLY A 41 -27.22 8.17 2.39
C GLY A 41 -26.97 7.85 0.92
N ASN A 42 -25.75 7.46 0.53
CA ASN A 42 -25.39 7.13 -0.84
C ASN A 42 -25.52 5.63 -1.11
N THR A 43 -25.59 5.26 -2.39
CA THR A 43 -25.31 3.88 -2.83
C THR A 43 -23.82 3.71 -3.11
N VAL A 44 -23.32 2.51 -2.91
CA VAL A 44 -21.89 2.20 -3.07
C VAL A 44 -21.68 1.04 -4.04
N ILE A 45 -20.81 1.26 -5.00
CA ILE A 45 -20.27 0.20 -5.86
C ILE A 45 -18.84 -0.06 -5.40
N LEU A 46 -18.56 -1.27 -4.90
CA LEU A 46 -17.22 -1.72 -4.58
C LEU A 46 -16.59 -2.43 -5.77
N LYS A 47 -15.49 -1.90 -6.28
CA LYS A 47 -14.62 -2.57 -7.24
C LYS A 47 -13.29 -2.93 -6.57
N PRO A 48 -13.11 -4.16 -6.09
CA PRO A 48 -11.85 -4.60 -5.49
C PRO A 48 -10.79 -4.89 -6.54
N ALA A 49 -9.52 -4.97 -6.12
CA ALA A 49 -8.51 -5.63 -6.93
C ALA A 49 -8.91 -7.09 -7.21
N THR A 50 -8.70 -7.57 -8.42
CA THR A 50 -9.17 -8.91 -8.85
C THR A 50 -8.64 -10.03 -7.95
N VAL A 51 -7.38 -9.94 -7.49
CA VAL A 51 -6.78 -10.92 -6.59
C VAL A 51 -7.37 -10.89 -5.18
N ALA A 52 -8.09 -9.84 -4.79
CA ALA A 52 -8.80 -9.70 -3.53
C ALA A 52 -10.32 -9.97 -3.65
N ALA A 53 -10.80 -10.35 -4.83
CA ALA A 53 -12.23 -10.54 -5.09
C ALA A 53 -12.93 -11.50 -4.09
N PRO A 54 -12.37 -12.67 -3.71
CA PRO A 54 -13.00 -13.54 -2.73
C PRO A 54 -13.19 -12.88 -1.37
N VAL A 55 -12.20 -12.10 -0.91
CA VAL A 55 -12.26 -11.37 0.36
C VAL A 55 -13.33 -10.27 0.30
N ALA A 56 -13.35 -9.51 -0.80
CA ALA A 56 -14.32 -8.44 -1.00
C ALA A 56 -15.76 -8.97 -1.07
N TRP A 57 -15.98 -10.11 -1.68
CA TRP A 57 -17.27 -10.77 -1.73
C TRP A 57 -17.77 -11.20 -0.35
N LEU A 58 -16.92 -11.89 0.43
CA LEU A 58 -17.26 -12.29 1.81
C LEU A 58 -17.52 -11.07 2.70
N PHE A 59 -16.75 -10.02 2.50
CA PHE A 59 -16.92 -8.77 3.22
C PHE A 59 -18.24 -8.09 2.88
N ALA A 60 -18.61 -7.98 1.61
CA ALA A 60 -19.90 -7.43 1.19
C ALA A 60 -21.06 -8.31 1.67
N LYS A 61 -20.89 -9.64 1.66
CA LYS A 61 -21.89 -10.56 2.20
C LYS A 61 -22.18 -10.28 3.67
N ALA A 62 -21.16 -9.96 4.47
CA ALA A 62 -21.36 -9.61 5.89
C ALA A 62 -22.22 -8.35 6.04
N PHE A 63 -22.10 -7.35 5.19
CA PHE A 63 -22.98 -6.17 5.16
C PHE A 63 -24.42 -6.55 4.81
N TRP A 64 -24.62 -7.40 3.78
CA TRP A 64 -25.96 -7.83 3.36
C TRP A 64 -26.64 -8.68 4.44
N ASP A 65 -25.89 -9.60 5.07
CA ASP A 65 -26.40 -10.42 6.19
C ASP A 65 -26.77 -9.56 7.42
N ALA A 66 -26.10 -8.43 7.59
CA ALA A 66 -26.42 -7.44 8.62
C ALA A 66 -27.58 -6.49 8.26
N GLY A 67 -28.21 -6.68 7.09
CA GLY A 67 -29.39 -5.92 6.68
C GLY A 67 -29.15 -4.76 5.71
N VAL A 68 -27.92 -4.56 5.21
CA VAL A 68 -27.67 -3.58 4.16
C VAL A 68 -28.30 -4.09 2.84
N PRO A 69 -29.20 -3.32 2.19
CA PRO A 69 -29.79 -3.73 0.91
C PRO A 69 -28.72 -3.97 -0.16
N LYS A 70 -28.88 -5.00 -0.99
CA LYS A 70 -27.96 -5.31 -2.08
C LYS A 70 -27.87 -4.19 -3.12
N GLU A 71 -28.97 -3.44 -3.26
CA GLU A 71 -29.06 -2.27 -4.13
C GLU A 71 -28.24 -1.09 -3.59
N ALA A 72 -28.08 -1.01 -2.27
CA ALA A 72 -27.28 0.04 -1.63
C ALA A 72 -25.77 -0.26 -1.63
N LEU A 73 -25.39 -1.54 -1.59
CA LEU A 73 -23.99 -1.99 -1.71
C LEU A 73 -23.87 -3.08 -2.77
N GLN A 74 -23.19 -2.77 -3.86
CA GLN A 74 -22.93 -3.69 -4.97
C GLN A 74 -21.44 -3.98 -5.08
N VAL A 75 -21.07 -5.19 -5.53
CA VAL A 75 -19.69 -5.59 -5.81
C VAL A 75 -19.54 -5.91 -7.27
N ILE A 76 -18.58 -5.26 -7.93
CA ILE A 76 -18.25 -5.51 -9.34
C ILE A 76 -16.80 -5.99 -9.41
N ILE A 77 -16.63 -7.23 -9.86
CA ILE A 77 -15.33 -7.84 -10.10
C ILE A 77 -15.03 -7.70 -11.59
N THR A 78 -14.03 -6.88 -11.91
CA THR A 78 -13.71 -6.59 -13.32
C THR A 78 -12.25 -6.20 -13.50
N ASP A 79 -11.80 -6.17 -14.75
CA ASP A 79 -10.47 -5.76 -15.19
C ASP A 79 -10.30 -4.23 -15.27
N ARG A 80 -9.19 -3.79 -15.86
CA ARG A 80 -8.87 -2.37 -16.02
C ARG A 80 -9.69 -1.68 -17.12
N GLU A 81 -10.09 -2.41 -18.14
CA GLU A 81 -10.86 -1.83 -19.27
C GLU A 81 -12.27 -1.51 -18.82
N ALA A 82 -12.93 -2.46 -18.17
CA ALA A 82 -14.26 -2.22 -17.63
C ALA A 82 -14.25 -1.21 -16.44
N LEU A 83 -13.13 -1.05 -15.72
CA LEU A 83 -12.98 0.04 -14.74
C LEU A 83 -13.17 1.41 -15.41
N LYS A 84 -12.70 1.61 -16.64
CA LYS A 84 -12.87 2.87 -17.38
C LYS A 84 -14.36 3.17 -17.61
N VAL A 85 -15.15 2.15 -17.93
CA VAL A 85 -16.61 2.31 -18.09
C VAL A 85 -17.26 2.76 -16.78
N LEU A 86 -16.88 2.14 -15.67
CA LEU A 86 -17.41 2.52 -14.34
C LEU A 86 -17.01 3.96 -13.96
N THR A 87 -15.76 4.32 -14.17
CA THR A 87 -15.25 5.65 -13.77
C THR A 87 -15.78 6.79 -14.63
N THR A 88 -16.30 6.49 -15.83
CA THR A 88 -16.90 7.48 -16.74
C THR A 88 -18.43 7.42 -16.75
N ALA A 89 -19.05 6.52 -15.99
CA ALA A 89 -20.50 6.37 -15.95
C ALA A 89 -21.17 7.60 -15.32
N PRO A 90 -22.17 8.23 -15.97
CA PRO A 90 -22.84 9.43 -15.45
C PRO A 90 -23.54 9.23 -14.09
N ALA A 91 -23.87 7.97 -13.75
CA ALA A 91 -24.48 7.61 -12.48
C ALA A 91 -23.47 7.72 -11.32
N VAL A 92 -22.17 7.56 -11.54
CA VAL A 92 -21.14 7.69 -10.53
C VAL A 92 -20.90 9.17 -10.24
N LYS A 93 -21.14 9.57 -8.98
CA LYS A 93 -21.06 10.95 -8.53
C LYS A 93 -19.79 11.27 -7.73
N HIS A 94 -19.09 10.25 -7.25
CA HIS A 94 -17.81 10.38 -6.57
C HIS A 94 -17.03 9.09 -6.69
N ILE A 95 -15.71 9.19 -6.81
CA ILE A 95 -14.82 8.04 -6.85
C ILE A 95 -13.89 8.12 -5.64
N ILE A 96 -13.82 7.04 -4.86
CA ILE A 96 -12.86 6.86 -3.78
C ILE A 96 -11.89 5.77 -4.25
N LEU A 97 -10.65 6.15 -4.51
CA LEU A 97 -9.61 5.24 -5.01
C LEU A 97 -8.51 5.10 -3.97
N THR A 98 -8.15 3.86 -3.64
CA THR A 98 -6.84 3.56 -3.08
C THR A 98 -6.12 2.61 -4.02
N GLY A 99 -4.95 3.00 -4.54
CA GLY A 99 -4.24 2.21 -5.54
C GLY A 99 -3.01 2.88 -6.13
N GLY A 100 -2.59 2.43 -7.31
CA GLY A 100 -1.41 3.00 -7.98
C GLY A 100 -1.64 4.42 -8.50
N THR A 101 -0.61 5.26 -8.43
CA THR A 101 -0.63 6.65 -8.91
C THR A 101 -1.07 6.76 -10.37
N ASP A 102 -0.60 5.86 -11.24
CA ASP A 102 -0.99 5.85 -12.65
C ASP A 102 -2.50 5.64 -12.84
N THR A 103 -3.12 4.82 -11.97
CA THR A 103 -4.57 4.60 -12.00
C THR A 103 -5.32 5.88 -11.63
N ALA A 104 -4.89 6.56 -10.56
CA ALA A 104 -5.49 7.83 -10.14
C ALA A 104 -5.39 8.90 -11.25
N GLN A 105 -4.21 9.05 -11.83
CA GLN A 105 -3.97 10.00 -12.93
C GLN A 105 -4.82 9.69 -14.17
N ASN A 106 -4.95 8.39 -14.52
CA ASN A 106 -5.77 7.99 -15.66
C ASN A 106 -7.25 8.28 -15.43
N ILE A 107 -7.77 8.03 -14.22
CA ILE A 107 -9.15 8.38 -13.85
C ILE A 107 -9.35 9.89 -13.94
N ALA A 108 -8.48 10.68 -13.31
CA ALA A 108 -8.57 12.14 -13.32
C ALA A 108 -8.54 12.74 -14.73
N ARG A 109 -7.73 12.16 -15.64
CA ARG A 109 -7.67 12.59 -17.04
C ARG A 109 -8.90 12.17 -17.87
N SER A 110 -9.42 10.97 -17.62
CA SER A 110 -10.54 10.42 -18.41
C SER A 110 -11.89 10.99 -17.99
N ASN A 111 -12.03 11.41 -16.74
CA ASN A 111 -13.28 11.98 -16.23
C ASN A 111 -13.01 13.11 -15.21
N PRO A 112 -12.56 14.29 -15.66
CA PRO A 112 -12.25 15.41 -14.78
C PRO A 112 -13.50 16.01 -14.10
N ALA A 113 -14.69 15.71 -14.58
CA ALA A 113 -15.93 16.23 -14.02
C ALA A 113 -16.40 15.46 -12.77
N THR A 114 -15.99 14.21 -12.58
CA THR A 114 -16.37 13.42 -11.41
C THR A 114 -15.32 13.62 -10.30
N PRO A 115 -15.74 14.07 -9.10
CA PRO A 115 -14.83 14.22 -7.97
C PRO A 115 -14.11 12.92 -7.63
N LEU A 116 -12.80 13.00 -7.44
CA LEU A 116 -11.92 11.87 -7.13
C LEU A 116 -11.20 12.13 -5.80
N SER A 117 -11.43 11.26 -4.82
CA SER A 117 -10.60 11.14 -3.62
C SER A 117 -9.64 9.98 -3.82
N ALA A 118 -8.35 10.27 -3.93
CA ALA A 118 -7.35 9.25 -4.27
C ALA A 118 -6.23 9.19 -3.25
N GLU A 119 -6.06 8.01 -2.66
CA GLU A 119 -4.89 7.61 -1.89
C GLU A 119 -3.99 6.75 -2.77
N THR A 120 -2.75 7.19 -2.98
CA THR A 120 -1.81 6.50 -3.87
C THR A 120 -0.52 6.12 -3.14
N GLY A 121 0.37 5.45 -3.85
CA GLY A 121 1.67 5.08 -3.33
C GLY A 121 2.64 6.26 -3.19
N GLY A 122 3.82 5.96 -2.70
CA GLY A 122 4.87 6.94 -2.48
C GLY A 122 6.24 6.29 -2.23
N LYS A 123 7.25 7.13 -2.05
CA LYS A 123 8.57 6.73 -1.60
C LYS A 123 8.78 7.25 -0.17
N ASN A 124 8.18 6.55 0.80
CA ASN A 124 8.22 6.99 2.19
C ASN A 124 9.61 6.85 2.78
N ALA A 125 10.01 7.83 3.56
CA ALA A 125 11.34 7.89 4.15
C ALA A 125 11.27 7.95 5.69
N ILE A 126 12.26 7.31 6.32
CA ILE A 126 12.63 7.59 7.70
C ILE A 126 13.92 8.42 7.67
N ILE A 127 13.94 9.50 8.43
CA ILE A 127 15.11 10.37 8.59
C ILE A 127 15.71 10.10 9.97
N LEU A 128 16.99 9.73 10.02
CA LEU A 128 17.71 9.49 11.26
C LEU A 128 18.90 10.43 11.37
N THR A 129 18.85 11.31 12.34
CA THR A 129 19.93 12.25 12.67
C THR A 129 20.88 11.65 13.72
N ALA A 130 22.04 12.29 13.93
CA ALA A 130 23.01 11.88 14.93
C ALA A 130 22.47 11.86 16.37
N SER A 131 21.50 12.73 16.66
CA SER A 131 20.85 12.82 17.98
C SER A 131 19.73 11.81 18.19
N GLY A 132 19.32 11.07 17.14
CA GLY A 132 18.26 10.06 17.23
C GLY A 132 18.72 8.81 17.97
N ASP A 133 17.79 8.19 18.73
CA ASP A 133 18.03 6.88 19.33
C ASP A 133 18.13 5.82 18.22
N ARG A 134 19.32 5.24 18.09
CA ARG A 134 19.63 4.31 17.00
C ARG A 134 18.93 2.97 17.14
N ASP A 135 18.82 2.44 18.35
CA ASP A 135 18.21 1.13 18.59
C ASP A 135 16.69 1.21 18.40
N HIS A 136 16.07 2.28 18.90
CA HIS A 136 14.65 2.55 18.64
C HIS A 136 14.38 2.79 17.13
N ALA A 137 15.27 3.52 16.46
CA ALA A 137 15.16 3.75 15.00
C ALA A 137 15.24 2.44 14.21
N ILE A 138 16.21 1.55 14.52
CA ILE A 138 16.36 0.25 13.84
C ILE A 138 15.08 -0.59 13.99
N MET A 139 14.52 -0.66 15.19
CA MET A 139 13.27 -1.38 15.44
C MET A 139 12.13 -0.86 14.55
N ASN A 140 11.95 0.45 14.46
CA ASN A 140 10.92 1.08 13.63
C ASN A 140 11.21 0.94 12.13
N ILE A 141 12.46 1.05 11.71
CA ILE A 141 12.88 0.88 10.32
C ILE A 141 12.51 -0.52 9.82
N VAL A 142 12.92 -1.57 10.53
CA VAL A 142 12.66 -2.95 10.08
C VAL A 142 11.18 -3.30 10.12
N ALA A 143 10.45 -2.87 11.17
CA ALA A 143 9.01 -3.07 11.27
C ALA A 143 8.24 -2.36 10.14
N SER A 144 8.62 -1.13 9.82
CA SER A 144 8.00 -0.36 8.75
C SER A 144 8.34 -0.89 7.36
N ALA A 145 9.64 -1.16 7.09
CA ALA A 145 10.10 -1.54 5.77
C ALA A 145 9.66 -2.95 5.36
N PHE A 146 9.62 -3.88 6.31
CA PHE A 146 9.45 -5.30 5.99
C PHE A 146 8.12 -5.91 6.46
N GLY A 147 7.37 -5.24 7.34
CA GLY A 147 6.02 -5.66 7.72
C GLY A 147 5.12 -5.78 6.49
N ASN A 148 4.31 -6.85 6.40
CA ASN A 148 3.52 -7.20 5.20
C ASN A 148 4.38 -7.33 3.92
N ALA A 149 5.61 -7.81 4.04
CA ALA A 149 6.59 -7.88 2.95
C ALA A 149 6.81 -6.54 2.22
N GLY A 150 6.76 -5.42 2.94
CA GLY A 150 6.89 -4.07 2.36
C GLY A 150 5.73 -3.64 1.45
N GLN A 151 4.63 -4.40 1.42
CA GLN A 151 3.49 -4.16 0.54
C GLN A 151 2.46 -3.24 1.22
N LYS A 152 2.93 -2.12 1.77
CA LYS A 152 2.09 -1.07 2.37
C LYS A 152 2.41 0.27 1.71
N CYS A 153 1.37 1.07 1.46
CA CYS A 153 1.54 2.46 0.99
C CYS A 153 2.33 3.32 1.98
N SER A 154 2.32 2.94 3.27
CA SER A 154 3.05 3.60 4.37
C SER A 154 4.38 2.94 4.72
N ALA A 155 4.83 1.88 4.01
CA ALA A 155 6.09 1.22 4.30
C ALA A 155 7.27 2.17 4.07
N CYS A 156 8.22 2.20 5.01
CA CYS A 156 9.51 2.84 4.79
C CYS A 156 10.24 2.11 3.66
N SER A 157 10.59 2.81 2.62
CA SER A 157 11.36 2.25 1.51
C SER A 157 12.63 3.06 1.19
N LEU A 158 12.83 4.17 1.92
CA LEU A 158 14.03 5.01 1.86
C LEU A 158 14.46 5.39 3.27
N LEU A 159 15.71 5.10 3.61
CA LEU A 159 16.33 5.50 4.87
C LEU A 159 17.33 6.63 4.61
N LEU A 160 17.01 7.83 5.08
CA LEU A 160 17.90 8.98 5.02
C LEU A 160 18.62 9.13 6.35
N VAL A 161 19.92 8.93 6.35
CA VAL A 161 20.73 8.98 7.56
C VAL A 161 21.77 10.10 7.49
N GLU A 162 22.00 10.76 8.61
CA GLU A 162 23.09 11.70 8.74
C GLU A 162 24.43 10.98 8.53
N ARG A 163 25.44 11.68 8.00
CA ARG A 163 26.74 11.10 7.63
C ARG A 163 27.39 10.32 8.79
N SER A 164 27.35 10.85 9.99
CA SER A 164 27.92 10.20 11.19
C SER A 164 27.25 8.87 11.52
N VAL A 165 25.95 8.72 11.22
CA VAL A 165 25.19 7.47 11.37
C VAL A 165 25.45 6.54 10.17
N TYR A 166 25.54 7.11 8.97
CA TYR A 166 25.80 6.36 7.74
C TYR A 166 27.15 5.65 7.80
N GLU A 167 28.20 6.31 8.33
CA GLU A 167 29.56 5.79 8.44
C GLU A 167 29.78 4.89 9.65
N ASP A 168 28.82 4.85 10.61
CA ASP A 168 28.89 4.05 11.81
C ASP A 168 28.67 2.55 11.51
N LYS A 169 29.75 1.77 11.64
CA LYS A 169 29.71 0.32 11.44
C LYS A 169 28.80 -0.40 12.42
N ASN A 170 28.76 0.04 13.68
CA ASN A 170 27.90 -0.57 14.68
C ASN A 170 26.40 -0.41 14.30
N PHE A 171 26.00 0.77 13.79
CA PHE A 171 24.65 0.97 13.27
C PHE A 171 24.35 0.06 12.08
N GLN A 172 25.29 -0.03 11.11
CA GLN A 172 25.12 -0.91 9.95
C GLN A 172 24.97 -2.38 10.37
N ASP A 173 25.82 -2.87 11.27
CA ASP A 173 25.78 -4.26 11.75
C ASP A 173 24.48 -4.56 12.49
N LYS A 174 24.04 -3.68 13.38
CA LYS A 174 22.75 -3.82 14.09
C LYS A 174 21.56 -3.80 13.13
N LEU A 175 21.54 -2.92 12.14
CA LEU A 175 20.46 -2.89 11.12
C LEU A 175 20.44 -4.17 10.29
N LYS A 176 21.61 -4.67 9.90
CA LYS A 176 21.77 -5.93 9.20
C LYS A 176 21.25 -7.09 10.04
N ASP A 177 21.65 -7.18 11.31
CA ASP A 177 21.22 -8.24 12.22
C ASP A 177 19.71 -8.19 12.45
N ALA A 178 19.14 -7.01 12.68
CA ALA A 178 17.69 -6.84 12.84
C ALA A 178 16.92 -7.29 11.59
N ALA A 179 17.36 -6.89 10.39
CA ALA A 179 16.72 -7.28 9.15
C ALA A 179 16.82 -8.79 8.87
N THR A 180 17.98 -9.39 9.13
CA THR A 180 18.20 -10.83 8.88
C THR A 180 17.58 -11.74 9.93
N SER A 181 17.31 -11.24 11.13
CA SER A 181 16.64 -11.97 12.21
C SER A 181 15.13 -12.08 12.02
N MET A 182 14.54 -11.32 11.11
CA MET A 182 13.11 -11.39 10.86
C MET A 182 12.72 -12.76 10.31
N LYS A 183 11.70 -13.38 10.92
CA LYS A 183 11.18 -14.67 10.46
C LYS A 183 10.37 -14.48 9.17
N VAL A 184 10.80 -15.17 8.12
CA VAL A 184 10.25 -15.05 6.77
C VAL A 184 9.69 -16.40 6.32
N GLY A 185 8.51 -16.43 5.73
CA GLY A 185 7.96 -17.67 5.18
C GLY A 185 6.45 -17.68 5.04
N SER A 186 5.87 -18.88 5.11
CA SER A 186 4.45 -19.10 4.91
C SER A 186 3.58 -18.34 5.92
N VAL A 187 2.46 -17.80 5.46
CA VAL A 187 1.43 -17.14 6.30
C VAL A 187 0.74 -18.09 7.27
N TRP A 188 0.83 -19.40 7.03
CA TRP A 188 0.27 -20.43 7.92
C TRP A 188 1.12 -20.67 9.18
N ASN A 189 2.30 -20.07 9.25
CA ASN A 189 3.10 -20.06 10.47
C ASN A 189 2.99 -18.68 11.13
N PRO A 190 2.23 -18.55 12.24
CA PRO A 190 2.03 -17.27 12.93
C PRO A 190 3.32 -16.61 13.45
N GLY A 191 4.41 -17.40 13.56
CA GLY A 191 5.72 -16.86 13.94
C GLY A 191 6.43 -16.09 12.82
N ASN A 192 5.98 -16.20 11.56
CA ASN A 192 6.57 -15.44 10.46
C ASN A 192 6.03 -14.00 10.42
N VAL A 193 6.93 -13.05 10.29
CA VAL A 193 6.62 -11.61 10.24
C VAL A 193 6.58 -11.10 8.80
N VAL A 194 7.40 -11.70 7.93
CA VAL A 194 7.47 -11.36 6.51
C VAL A 194 6.89 -12.51 5.69
N GLY A 195 5.74 -12.29 5.10
CA GLY A 195 5.05 -13.26 4.25
C GLY A 195 5.46 -13.20 2.78
N PRO A 196 4.78 -13.95 1.91
CA PRO A 196 4.98 -13.87 0.48
C PRO A 196 4.47 -12.55 -0.12
N MET A 197 5.07 -12.16 -1.21
CA MET A 197 4.54 -11.10 -2.07
C MET A 197 3.30 -11.61 -2.83
N ILE A 198 2.39 -10.71 -3.19
CA ILE A 198 1.19 -11.05 -3.97
C ILE A 198 1.54 -11.54 -5.39
N THR A 199 2.66 -11.11 -5.92
CA THR A 199 3.15 -11.47 -7.25
C THR A 199 4.67 -11.60 -7.27
N ASN A 200 5.18 -12.49 -8.09
CA ASN A 200 6.58 -12.60 -8.42
C ASN A 200 6.99 -11.75 -9.64
N LYS A 201 6.02 -11.04 -10.25
CA LYS A 201 6.20 -10.20 -11.44
C LYS A 201 6.11 -8.71 -11.09
N ASN A 202 6.85 -8.28 -10.08
CA ASN A 202 6.98 -6.87 -9.74
C ASN A 202 8.25 -6.32 -10.42
N ASP A 203 8.11 -5.86 -11.67
CA ASP A 203 9.24 -5.39 -12.48
C ASP A 203 10.01 -4.24 -11.82
N LYS A 204 9.32 -3.36 -11.08
CA LYS A 204 9.97 -2.26 -10.35
C LYS A 204 10.88 -2.80 -9.26
N LEU A 205 10.43 -3.78 -8.50
CA LEU A 205 11.23 -4.42 -7.47
C LEU A 205 12.38 -5.21 -8.09
N LEU A 206 12.11 -6.04 -9.11
CA LEU A 206 13.12 -6.85 -9.77
C LEU A 206 14.25 -5.99 -10.35
N LYS A 207 13.92 -4.87 -11.00
CA LYS A 207 14.92 -3.92 -11.49
C LYS A 207 15.72 -3.30 -10.35
N ALA A 208 15.11 -3.00 -9.22
CA ALA A 208 15.79 -2.44 -8.07
C ALA A 208 16.76 -3.43 -7.39
N LEU A 209 16.63 -4.74 -7.65
CA LEU A 209 17.60 -5.75 -7.18
C LEU A 209 18.92 -5.74 -7.96
N GLU A 210 19.07 -4.89 -8.95
CA GLU A 210 20.35 -4.62 -9.61
C GLU A 210 21.07 -3.47 -8.89
N LEU A 211 22.40 -3.54 -8.78
CA LEU A 211 23.21 -2.45 -8.22
C LEU A 211 23.55 -1.42 -9.27
N GLU A 212 23.32 -0.16 -8.98
CA GLU A 212 23.80 0.97 -9.74
C GLU A 212 25.16 1.45 -9.20
N LYS A 213 25.84 2.32 -9.95
CA LYS A 213 27.15 2.85 -9.57
C LYS A 213 27.12 3.53 -8.20
N GLY A 214 27.94 3.05 -7.29
CA GLY A 214 28.07 3.56 -5.91
C GLY A 214 27.15 2.88 -4.90
N GLU A 215 26.28 1.98 -5.33
CA GLU A 215 25.46 1.16 -4.46
C GLU A 215 26.17 -0.13 -4.03
N SER A 216 25.76 -0.66 -2.90
CA SER A 216 26.20 -1.95 -2.36
C SER A 216 25.06 -2.63 -1.61
N TRP A 217 25.23 -3.88 -1.22
CA TRP A 217 24.28 -4.58 -0.37
C TRP A 217 24.75 -4.55 1.08
N LEU A 218 23.95 -3.97 1.97
CA LEU A 218 24.08 -4.23 3.41
C LEU A 218 23.46 -5.60 3.74
N VAL A 219 22.28 -5.88 3.17
CA VAL A 219 21.65 -7.21 3.18
C VAL A 219 21.28 -7.57 1.75
N PRO A 220 21.98 -8.55 1.12
CA PRO A 220 21.73 -8.92 -0.26
C PRO A 220 20.37 -9.62 -0.45
N PRO A 221 19.76 -9.51 -1.64
CA PRO A 221 18.49 -10.16 -1.92
C PRO A 221 18.60 -11.68 -1.91
N ARG A 222 17.64 -12.34 -1.29
CA ARG A 222 17.54 -13.79 -1.24
C ARG A 222 16.10 -14.25 -1.38
N PHE A 223 15.76 -14.92 -2.48
CA PHE A 223 14.49 -15.61 -2.61
C PHE A 223 14.53 -16.93 -1.87
N LEU A 224 13.51 -17.20 -1.07
CA LEU A 224 13.43 -18.39 -0.21
C LEU A 224 12.57 -19.52 -0.83
N ASP A 225 11.94 -19.24 -1.96
CA ASP A 225 11.15 -20.21 -2.70
C ASP A 225 11.51 -20.20 -4.20
N LYS A 226 11.31 -21.36 -4.86
CA LYS A 226 11.60 -21.53 -6.29
C LYS A 226 10.78 -20.63 -7.22
N HIS A 227 9.61 -20.19 -6.76
CA HIS A 227 8.70 -19.36 -7.55
C HIS A 227 8.87 -17.86 -7.32
N LYS A 228 9.83 -17.47 -6.47
CA LYS A 228 10.19 -16.07 -6.18
C LYS A 228 9.05 -15.21 -5.60
N TYR A 229 8.15 -15.83 -4.83
CA TYR A 229 7.14 -15.10 -4.07
C TYR A 229 7.66 -14.64 -2.70
N VAL A 230 8.62 -15.35 -2.13
CA VAL A 230 9.15 -15.07 -0.81
C VAL A 230 10.55 -14.49 -0.93
N LEU A 231 10.65 -13.16 -0.84
CA LEU A 231 11.90 -12.42 -0.76
C LEU A 231 12.22 -12.08 0.70
N ALA A 232 13.40 -12.43 1.15
CA ALA A 232 13.88 -12.02 2.47
C ALA A 232 14.09 -10.50 2.54
N PRO A 233 14.03 -9.89 3.74
CA PRO A 233 14.39 -8.49 3.93
C PRO A 233 15.71 -8.16 3.24
N THR A 234 15.69 -7.12 2.43
CA THR A 234 16.81 -6.71 1.57
C THR A 234 17.14 -5.26 1.85
N VAL A 235 18.40 -4.93 2.07
CA VAL A 235 18.84 -3.55 2.36
C VAL A 235 19.96 -3.16 1.39
N LYS A 236 19.67 -2.17 0.57
CA LYS A 236 20.61 -1.53 -0.33
C LYS A 236 21.28 -0.34 0.38
N TRP A 237 22.56 -0.15 0.22
CA TRP A 237 23.35 0.89 0.85
C TRP A 237 24.05 1.77 -0.19
N GLY A 238 24.26 3.05 0.09
CA GLY A 238 24.90 3.99 -0.80
C GLY A 238 24.02 4.56 -1.89
N VAL A 239 22.71 4.40 -1.77
CA VAL A 239 21.73 4.96 -2.70
C VAL A 239 21.75 6.50 -2.64
N ARG A 240 21.73 7.15 -3.81
CA ARG A 240 21.83 8.61 -3.94
C ARG A 240 20.68 9.17 -4.77
N PRO A 241 20.41 10.50 -4.66
CA PRO A 241 19.52 11.17 -5.59
C PRO A 241 19.93 10.87 -7.04
N GLY A 242 18.97 10.39 -7.85
CA GLY A 242 19.23 9.96 -9.22
C GLY A 242 19.22 8.44 -9.43
N ASN A 243 19.56 7.64 -8.40
CA ASN A 243 19.42 6.18 -8.50
C ASN A 243 17.94 5.77 -8.62
N TYR A 244 17.73 4.63 -9.30
CA TYR A 244 16.38 4.10 -9.54
C TYR A 244 15.60 3.86 -8.24
N SER A 245 16.24 3.21 -7.26
CA SER A 245 15.62 2.88 -5.97
C SER A 245 15.41 4.10 -5.06
N PHE A 246 16.03 5.25 -5.34
CA PHE A 246 15.81 6.49 -4.56
C PHE A 246 14.40 7.08 -4.75
N ARG A 247 13.83 7.00 -5.96
CA ARG A 247 12.54 7.63 -6.30
C ARG A 247 11.42 6.66 -6.59
N THR A 248 11.75 5.39 -6.86
CA THR A 248 10.76 4.41 -7.28
C THR A 248 10.13 3.71 -6.09
N GLU A 249 8.81 3.71 -6.04
CA GLU A 249 8.06 2.86 -5.13
C GLU A 249 8.23 1.39 -5.55
N LEU A 250 8.73 0.55 -4.65
CA LEU A 250 9.06 -0.85 -4.95
C LEU A 250 7.96 -1.82 -4.54
N PHE A 251 7.21 -1.48 -3.51
CA PHE A 251 6.10 -2.27 -2.95
C PHE A 251 6.49 -3.72 -2.67
N GLY A 252 7.61 -3.88 -1.99
CA GLY A 252 8.23 -5.17 -1.65
C GLY A 252 9.23 -5.02 -0.50
N PRO A 253 9.80 -6.12 0.04
CA PRO A 253 10.61 -6.11 1.24
C PRO A 253 12.05 -5.62 0.96
N MET A 254 12.18 -4.40 0.45
CA MET A 254 13.43 -3.77 0.11
C MET A 254 13.50 -2.34 0.64
N LEU A 255 14.53 -2.06 1.44
CA LEU A 255 14.93 -0.75 1.95
C LEU A 255 16.13 -0.23 1.16
N SER A 256 16.13 1.07 0.86
CA SER A 256 17.22 1.75 0.15
C SER A 256 17.82 2.85 0.99
#